data_711e92441750928f7c51329035d7d951
#
_entry.id   711e92441750928f7c51329035d7d951
#
_cell.length_a   1.000
_cell.length_b   1.000
_cell.length_c   1.000
_cell.angle_alpha   90.00
_cell.angle_beta   90.00
_cell.angle_gamma   90.00
#
_symmetry.space_group_name_H-M   'P 1'
#
loop_
_entity.id
_entity.type
_entity.pdbx_description
1 polymer ?
#
loop_
_entity_poly.entity_id
_entity_poly.type
_entity_poly.pdbx_seq_one_letter_code
_entity_poly.pdbx_strand_id
1 'polypeptide(L)'
;MSTDQLVAARPPISVKRPWRPHGHGHLRRSDFRWGIAFIVPYAAVLLAFIVYPFGYALWMARKPSLYADLIADPHYLPTVANTLLFVGLGVNVKMFLALLLSGFFLRRRWWIRALLAVYVLPWLIAAAQACISFHWMLQQEGLVDGLLSALLGIDGPIWFNNRWLGVGSNIVAYAWKWMPFWTASSSLPG
;
A
#
# COMPACT_ATOMS: atom_id res chain seq x y z
N MET A 1 74.65 11.95 -14.96
CA MET A 1 73.36 12.44 -14.46
C MET A 1 73.26 11.89 -13.07
N SER A 2 73.47 12.74 -12.06
CA SER A 2 73.62 12.35 -10.65
C SER A 2 72.23 11.92 -10.07
N THR A 3 72.27 10.87 -9.25
CA THR A 3 71.11 10.31 -8.54
C THR A 3 70.33 11.34 -7.68
N ASP A 4 71.03 12.44 -7.31
CA ASP A 4 70.46 13.53 -6.50
C ASP A 4 69.36 14.35 -7.22
N GLN A 5 69.34 14.40 -8.56
CA GLN A 5 68.33 15.13 -9.31
C GLN A 5 66.98 14.37 -9.43
N LEU A 6 66.98 13.06 -9.23
CA LEU A 6 65.75 12.25 -9.28
C LEU A 6 64.96 12.28 -7.95
N VAL A 7 65.63 12.67 -6.84
CA VAL A 7 64.97 12.77 -5.52
C VAL A 7 64.21 14.09 -5.37
N ALA A 8 64.66 15.15 -6.07
CA ALA A 8 64.05 16.48 -5.99
C ALA A 8 62.70 16.61 -6.77
N ALA A 9 62.35 15.64 -7.63
CA ALA A 9 61.19 15.70 -8.49
C ALA A 9 59.94 15.00 -7.93
N ARG A 10 59.94 14.55 -6.67
CA ARG A 10 58.74 14.00 -6.06
C ARG A 10 57.81 15.11 -5.61
N PRO A 11 56.55 15.17 -6.14
CA PRO A 11 55.57 16.14 -5.65
C PRO A 11 55.31 15.87 -4.15
N PRO A 12 55.09 16.90 -3.34
CA PRO A 12 54.83 16.73 -1.92
C PRO A 12 53.60 15.82 -1.73
N ILE A 13 53.76 14.78 -0.93
CA ILE A 13 52.70 13.86 -0.56
C ILE A 13 51.58 14.72 0.07
N SER A 14 50.47 14.86 -0.65
CA SER A 14 49.28 15.52 -0.11
C SER A 14 48.80 14.73 1.10
N VAL A 15 49.18 15.16 2.29
CA VAL A 15 48.66 14.63 3.54
C VAL A 15 47.18 14.98 3.56
N LYS A 16 46.31 14.01 3.24
CA LYS A 16 44.85 14.14 3.40
C LYS A 16 44.62 14.59 4.85
N ARG A 17 44.11 15.81 5.02
CA ARG A 17 43.72 16.31 6.34
C ARG A 17 42.83 15.25 6.99
N PRO A 18 43.11 14.83 8.24
CA PRO A 18 42.25 13.89 8.92
C PRO A 18 40.83 14.46 8.95
N TRP A 19 39.86 13.66 8.56
CA TRP A 19 38.42 13.98 8.64
C TRP A 19 38.13 14.39 10.08
N ARG A 20 37.87 15.68 10.30
CA ARG A 20 37.38 16.16 11.60
C ARG A 20 35.92 15.80 11.65
N PRO A 21 35.47 14.94 12.58
CA PRO A 21 34.06 14.74 12.81
C PRO A 21 33.48 16.12 13.12
N HIS A 22 32.49 16.52 12.35
CA HIS A 22 31.73 17.74 12.62
C HIS A 22 31.18 17.58 14.01
N GLY A 23 31.68 18.38 14.97
CA GLY A 23 31.21 18.36 16.33
C GLY A 23 29.69 18.49 16.30
N HIS A 24 29.00 17.69 17.08
CA HIS A 24 27.56 17.78 17.27
C HIS A 24 27.27 19.21 17.69
N GLY A 25 26.88 20.06 16.71
CA GLY A 25 26.63 21.45 16.96
C GLY A 25 25.57 21.53 18.05
N HIS A 26 25.88 22.19 19.16
CA HIS A 26 24.89 22.59 20.15
C HIS A 26 23.72 23.23 19.39
N LEU A 27 22.56 22.54 19.36
CA LEU A 27 21.34 23.09 18.81
C LEU A 27 21.14 24.47 19.42
N ARG A 28 21.29 25.51 18.63
CA ARG A 28 21.10 26.88 19.11
C ARG A 28 19.66 26.98 19.61
N ARG A 29 19.43 27.71 20.68
CA ARG A 29 18.10 27.93 21.27
C ARG A 29 17.06 28.40 20.24
N SER A 30 17.50 29.07 19.19
CA SER A 30 16.67 29.44 18.02
C SER A 30 16.23 28.23 17.21
N ASP A 31 17.12 27.25 16.97
CA ASP A 31 16.80 26.07 16.15
C ASP A 31 15.79 25.17 16.86
N PHE A 32 15.87 25.09 18.18
CA PHE A 32 14.87 24.41 19.00
C PHE A 32 13.49 25.07 18.92
N ARG A 33 13.40 26.40 18.95
CA ARG A 33 12.13 27.12 18.79
C ARG A 33 11.50 26.91 17.43
N TRP A 34 12.30 26.96 16.36
CA TRP A 34 11.83 26.65 15.01
C TRP A 34 11.41 25.18 14.88
N GLY A 35 12.16 24.25 15.47
CA GLY A 35 11.78 22.84 15.52
C GLY A 35 10.41 22.63 16.16
N ILE A 36 10.15 23.25 17.31
CA ILE A 36 8.83 23.20 17.95
C ILE A 36 7.75 23.83 17.06
N ALA A 37 8.03 24.99 16.46
CA ALA A 37 7.06 25.67 15.59
C ALA A 37 6.62 24.81 14.39
N PHE A 38 7.51 23.98 13.85
CA PHE A 38 7.16 23.02 12.78
C PHE A 38 6.44 21.77 13.29
N ILE A 39 6.75 21.32 14.52
CA ILE A 39 6.10 20.15 15.12
C ILE A 39 4.67 20.45 15.57
N VAL A 40 4.39 21.67 16.05
CA VAL A 40 3.07 22.04 16.58
C VAL A 40 1.92 21.80 15.58
N PRO A 41 1.96 22.28 14.33
CA PRO A 41 0.85 22.03 13.40
C PRO A 41 0.68 20.54 13.08
N TYR A 42 1.78 19.80 12.95
CA TYR A 42 1.71 18.35 12.75
C TYR A 42 1.10 17.65 13.97
N ALA A 43 1.58 17.97 15.16
CA ALA A 43 1.06 17.41 16.41
C ALA A 43 -0.43 17.77 16.63
N ALA A 44 -0.84 18.98 16.27
CA ALA A 44 -2.24 19.39 16.36
C ALA A 44 -3.14 18.56 15.43
N VAL A 45 -2.73 18.33 14.18
CA VAL A 45 -3.45 17.48 13.24
C VAL A 45 -3.49 16.03 13.75
N LEU A 46 -2.37 15.49 14.22
CA LEU A 46 -2.29 14.14 14.76
C LEU A 46 -3.21 13.96 15.97
N LEU A 47 -3.19 14.92 16.91
CA LEU A 47 -4.05 14.89 18.09
C LEU A 47 -5.53 14.98 17.70
N ALA A 48 -5.90 15.89 16.79
CA ALA A 48 -7.28 16.09 16.39
C ALA A 48 -7.85 14.93 15.58
N PHE A 49 -7.08 14.34 14.66
CA PHE A 49 -7.60 13.35 13.71
C PHE A 49 -7.25 11.91 14.05
N ILE A 50 -6.28 11.66 14.91
CA ILE A 50 -5.88 10.30 15.30
C ILE A 50 -6.14 10.07 16.79
N VAL A 51 -5.52 10.87 17.66
CA VAL A 51 -5.58 10.61 19.11
C VAL A 51 -6.98 10.83 19.67
N TYR A 52 -7.64 11.93 19.27
CA TYR A 52 -8.99 12.23 19.77
C TYR A 52 -10.04 11.18 19.31
N PRO A 53 -10.19 10.80 18.02
CA PRO A 53 -11.15 9.78 17.63
C PRO A 53 -10.84 8.41 18.24
N PHE A 54 -9.56 8.05 18.33
CA PHE A 54 -9.14 6.80 18.96
C PHE A 54 -9.46 6.76 20.45
N GLY A 55 -9.13 7.85 21.18
CA GLY A 55 -9.48 7.99 22.59
C GLY A 55 -10.99 7.96 22.84
N TYR A 56 -11.76 8.62 21.96
CA TYR A 56 -13.22 8.60 22.04
C TYR A 56 -13.78 7.19 21.77
N ALA A 57 -13.24 6.47 20.79
CA ALA A 57 -13.63 5.09 20.52
C ALA A 57 -13.34 4.17 21.72
N LEU A 58 -12.18 4.30 22.35
CA LEU A 58 -11.85 3.55 23.58
C LEU A 58 -12.78 3.90 24.75
N TRP A 59 -13.12 5.19 24.89
CA TRP A 59 -14.08 5.62 25.91
C TRP A 59 -15.48 5.05 25.69
N MET A 60 -15.94 5.03 24.44
CA MET A 60 -17.23 4.42 24.06
C MET A 60 -17.21 2.90 24.28
N ALA A 61 -16.12 2.23 23.95
CA ALA A 61 -15.95 0.78 24.09
C ALA A 61 -16.04 0.27 25.55
N ARG A 62 -16.00 1.15 26.56
CA ARG A 62 -16.15 0.75 27.97
C ARG A 62 -17.58 0.36 28.36
N LYS A 63 -18.58 0.60 27.53
CA LYS A 63 -19.99 0.31 27.85
C LYS A 63 -20.32 -1.13 27.52
N PRO A 64 -20.59 -2.02 28.51
CA PRO A 64 -20.90 -3.44 28.25
C PRO A 64 -22.17 -3.63 27.42
N SER A 65 -23.14 -2.73 27.53
CA SER A 65 -24.39 -2.81 26.76
C SER A 65 -24.17 -2.80 25.26
N LEU A 66 -23.16 -2.04 24.77
CA LEU A 66 -22.86 -1.99 23.32
C LEU A 66 -22.42 -3.34 22.77
N TYR A 67 -21.75 -4.16 23.58
CA TYR A 67 -21.33 -5.51 23.17
C TYR A 67 -22.51 -6.47 23.14
N ALA A 68 -23.44 -6.33 24.08
CA ALA A 68 -24.67 -7.13 24.09
C ALA A 68 -25.54 -6.80 22.88
N ASP A 69 -25.70 -5.50 22.57
CA ASP A 69 -26.45 -5.03 21.40
C ASP A 69 -25.79 -5.50 20.11
N LEU A 70 -24.46 -5.46 20.04
CA LEU A 70 -23.68 -5.93 18.87
C LEU A 70 -23.87 -7.44 18.63
N ILE A 71 -23.81 -8.24 19.68
CA ILE A 71 -23.99 -9.71 19.57
C ILE A 71 -25.44 -10.06 19.22
N ALA A 72 -26.40 -9.26 19.68
CA ALA A 72 -27.81 -9.42 19.34
C ALA A 72 -28.17 -8.98 17.91
N ASP A 73 -27.29 -8.23 17.24
CA ASP A 73 -27.50 -7.77 15.87
C ASP A 73 -27.45 -8.97 14.89
N PRO A 74 -28.53 -9.23 14.11
CA PRO A 74 -28.56 -10.34 13.16
C PRO A 74 -27.51 -10.22 12.05
N HIS A 75 -26.97 -9.02 11.80
CA HIS A 75 -25.93 -8.78 10.79
C HIS A 75 -24.50 -9.01 11.32
N TYR A 76 -24.31 -9.14 12.63
CA TYR A 76 -22.98 -9.28 13.23
C TYR A 76 -22.26 -10.55 12.77
N LEU A 77 -22.86 -11.72 12.97
CA LEU A 77 -22.24 -13.00 12.59
C LEU A 77 -21.97 -13.12 11.08
N PRO A 78 -22.91 -12.75 10.18
CA PRO A 78 -22.62 -12.70 8.75
C PRO A 78 -21.45 -11.77 8.39
N THR A 79 -21.33 -10.62 9.05
CA THR A 79 -20.24 -9.67 8.82
C THR A 79 -18.90 -10.25 9.27
N VAL A 80 -18.83 -10.86 10.45
CA VAL A 80 -17.63 -11.56 10.93
C VAL A 80 -17.23 -12.69 9.97
N ALA A 81 -18.18 -13.52 9.54
CA ALA A 81 -17.92 -14.58 8.59
C ALA A 81 -17.39 -14.06 7.23
N ASN A 82 -17.98 -12.98 6.71
CA ASN A 82 -17.48 -12.33 5.48
C ASN A 82 -16.07 -11.78 5.66
N THR A 83 -15.76 -11.19 6.80
CA THR A 83 -14.43 -10.67 7.12
C THR A 83 -13.40 -11.80 7.19
N LEU A 84 -13.71 -12.89 7.90
CA LEU A 84 -12.83 -14.06 7.98
C LEU A 84 -12.61 -14.70 6.61
N LEU A 85 -13.65 -14.79 5.79
CA LEU A 85 -13.60 -15.33 4.44
C LEU A 85 -12.73 -14.41 3.53
N PHE A 86 -12.94 -13.10 3.61
CA PHE A 86 -12.16 -12.13 2.85
C PHE A 86 -10.67 -12.16 3.24
N VAL A 87 -10.36 -12.19 4.53
CA VAL A 87 -8.98 -12.25 5.02
C VAL A 87 -8.36 -13.62 4.72
N GLY A 88 -9.07 -14.69 5.03
CA GLY A 88 -8.58 -16.07 4.84
C GLY A 88 -8.39 -16.45 3.38
N LEU A 89 -9.31 -16.06 2.51
CA LEU A 89 -9.23 -16.41 1.09
C LEU A 89 -8.61 -15.28 0.26
N GLY A 90 -9.15 -14.07 0.35
CA GLY A 90 -8.76 -12.94 -0.51
C GLY A 90 -7.29 -12.55 -0.33
N VAL A 91 -6.80 -12.47 0.91
CA VAL A 91 -5.40 -12.11 1.17
C VAL A 91 -4.46 -13.22 0.70
N ASN A 92 -4.76 -14.48 1.01
CA ASN A 92 -3.89 -15.61 0.64
C ASN A 92 -3.86 -15.84 -0.88
N VAL A 93 -5.01 -15.81 -1.57
CA VAL A 93 -5.08 -15.92 -3.02
C VAL A 93 -4.30 -14.81 -3.69
N LYS A 94 -4.48 -13.56 -3.24
CA LYS A 94 -3.72 -12.42 -3.75
C LYS A 94 -2.21 -12.62 -3.57
N MET A 95 -1.76 -13.03 -2.38
CA MET A 95 -0.33 -13.25 -2.10
C MET A 95 0.25 -14.37 -2.96
N PHE A 96 -0.48 -15.47 -3.09
CA PHE A 96 -0.06 -16.59 -3.93
C PHE A 96 0.09 -16.17 -5.40
N LEU A 97 -0.91 -15.48 -5.95
CA LEU A 97 -0.87 -14.98 -7.32
C LEU A 97 0.25 -13.96 -7.53
N ALA A 98 0.47 -13.05 -6.54
CA ALA A 98 1.54 -12.06 -6.60
C ALA A 98 2.92 -12.73 -6.64
N LEU A 99 3.15 -13.76 -5.82
CA LEU A 99 4.40 -14.53 -5.81
C LEU A 99 4.61 -15.28 -7.14
N LEU A 100 3.56 -15.91 -7.67
CA LEU A 100 3.61 -16.61 -8.94
C LEU A 100 3.98 -15.66 -10.10
N LEU A 101 3.35 -14.49 -10.15
CA LEU A 101 3.63 -13.45 -11.13
C LEU A 101 5.01 -12.81 -10.94
N SER A 102 5.51 -12.69 -9.72
CA SER A 102 6.84 -12.10 -9.45
C SER A 102 7.94 -12.90 -10.16
N GLY A 103 7.84 -14.23 -10.20
CA GLY A 103 8.76 -15.09 -10.94
C GLY A 103 8.82 -14.79 -12.46
N PHE A 104 7.71 -14.34 -13.03
CA PHE A 104 7.69 -13.91 -14.44
C PHE A 104 8.40 -12.55 -14.61
N PHE A 105 8.20 -11.60 -13.71
CA PHE A 105 8.77 -10.25 -13.78
C PHE A 105 10.26 -10.19 -13.38
N LEU A 106 10.83 -11.23 -12.78
CA LEU A 106 12.28 -11.34 -12.52
C LEU A 106 13.12 -11.40 -13.80
N ARG A 107 12.52 -11.73 -14.95
CA ARG A 107 13.23 -11.81 -16.23
C ARG A 107 13.61 -10.42 -16.73
N ARG A 108 14.89 -10.12 -16.88
CA ARG A 108 15.45 -8.80 -17.28
C ARG A 108 15.29 -8.49 -18.78
N ARG A 109 14.09 -8.59 -19.34
CA ARG A 109 13.80 -8.16 -20.72
C ARG A 109 13.12 -6.80 -20.72
N TRP A 110 13.42 -5.96 -21.72
CA TRP A 110 12.88 -4.60 -21.82
C TRP A 110 11.34 -4.58 -21.88
N TRP A 111 10.74 -5.47 -22.63
CA TRP A 111 9.28 -5.57 -22.75
C TRP A 111 8.60 -6.04 -21.45
N ILE A 112 9.28 -6.85 -20.63
CA ILE A 112 8.77 -7.24 -19.31
C ILE A 112 8.74 -6.04 -18.38
N ARG A 113 9.73 -5.14 -18.46
CA ARG A 113 9.70 -3.87 -17.68
C ARG A 113 8.57 -2.96 -18.13
N ALA A 114 8.29 -2.86 -19.42
CA ALA A 114 7.16 -2.12 -19.95
C ALA A 114 5.82 -2.71 -19.47
N LEU A 115 5.68 -4.05 -19.50
CA LEU A 115 4.52 -4.73 -18.94
C LEU A 115 4.36 -4.49 -17.44
N LEU A 116 5.45 -4.51 -16.67
CA LEU A 116 5.42 -4.22 -15.23
C LEU A 116 4.94 -2.78 -14.97
N ALA A 117 5.39 -1.81 -15.76
CA ALA A 117 4.95 -0.43 -15.65
C ALA A 117 3.43 -0.29 -15.86
N VAL A 118 2.88 -0.96 -16.89
CA VAL A 118 1.42 -1.00 -17.13
C VAL A 118 0.70 -1.77 -16.03
N TYR A 119 1.27 -2.88 -15.58
CA TYR A 119 0.69 -3.72 -14.52
C TYR A 119 0.58 -3.00 -13.16
N VAL A 120 1.46 -2.04 -12.88
CA VAL A 120 1.44 -1.27 -11.62
C VAL A 120 0.39 -0.15 -11.63
N LEU A 121 -0.16 0.25 -12.81
CA LEU A 121 -1.15 1.33 -12.90
C LEU A 121 -2.37 1.17 -11.96
N PRO A 122 -2.99 -0.02 -11.78
CA PRO A 122 -4.10 -0.20 -10.86
C PRO A 122 -3.80 0.23 -9.43
N TRP A 123 -2.56 0.03 -8.97
CA TRP A 123 -2.16 0.43 -7.63
C TRP A 123 -2.13 1.96 -7.45
N LEU A 124 -1.82 2.71 -8.51
CA LEU A 124 -1.79 4.18 -8.49
C LEU A 124 -3.18 4.84 -8.46
N ILE A 125 -4.22 4.12 -8.90
CA ILE A 125 -5.60 4.64 -8.89
C ILE A 125 -6.08 4.77 -7.43
N ALA A 126 -6.74 5.88 -7.09
CA ALA A 126 -7.35 6.07 -5.79
C ALA A 126 -8.36 4.95 -5.47
N ALA A 127 -8.39 4.48 -4.21
CA ALA A 127 -9.25 3.35 -3.83
C ALA A 127 -10.75 3.64 -4.07
N ALA A 128 -11.20 4.88 -3.79
CA ALA A 128 -12.57 5.29 -4.04
C ALA A 128 -12.91 5.23 -5.53
N GLN A 129 -12.02 5.72 -6.40
CA GLN A 129 -12.22 5.68 -7.85
C GLN A 129 -12.31 4.25 -8.37
N ALA A 130 -11.42 3.36 -7.91
CA ALA A 130 -11.46 1.95 -8.27
C ALA A 130 -12.79 1.30 -7.83
N CYS A 131 -13.24 1.57 -6.61
CA CYS A 131 -14.50 1.06 -6.08
C CYS A 131 -15.71 1.49 -6.94
N ILE A 132 -15.79 2.78 -7.28
CA ILE A 132 -16.83 3.32 -8.15
C ILE A 132 -16.80 2.64 -9.53
N SER A 133 -15.62 2.50 -10.12
CA SER A 133 -15.47 1.87 -11.44
C SER A 133 -15.93 0.41 -11.43
N PHE A 134 -15.54 -0.38 -10.41
CA PHE A 134 -16.03 -1.76 -10.28
C PHE A 134 -17.52 -1.84 -10.04
N HIS A 135 -18.07 -0.91 -9.25
CA HIS A 135 -19.51 -0.83 -9.03
C HIS A 135 -20.26 -0.63 -10.36
N TRP A 136 -19.85 0.33 -11.19
CA TRP A 136 -20.46 0.57 -12.49
C TRP A 136 -20.29 -0.61 -13.47
N MET A 137 -19.13 -1.27 -13.45
CA MET A 137 -18.88 -2.43 -14.31
C MET A 137 -19.76 -3.63 -13.96
N LEU A 138 -20.11 -3.80 -12.68
CA LEU A 138 -20.88 -4.92 -12.13
C LEU A 138 -22.37 -4.58 -11.90
N GLN A 139 -22.84 -3.39 -12.33
CA GLN A 139 -24.26 -3.10 -12.36
C GLN A 139 -24.99 -3.96 -13.40
N GLN A 140 -26.31 -4.10 -13.23
CA GLN A 140 -27.17 -4.64 -14.28
C GLN A 140 -26.99 -3.80 -15.55
N GLU A 141 -26.87 -4.45 -16.69
CA GLU A 141 -26.57 -3.82 -17.98
C GLU A 141 -25.17 -3.14 -18.00
N GLY A 142 -24.31 -3.42 -17.02
CA GLY A 142 -22.94 -2.95 -16.97
C GLY A 142 -22.02 -3.66 -17.97
N LEU A 143 -20.73 -3.25 -17.99
CA LEU A 143 -19.76 -3.79 -18.93
C LEU A 143 -19.64 -5.32 -18.84
N VAL A 144 -19.68 -5.89 -17.61
CA VAL A 144 -19.53 -7.33 -17.40
C VAL A 144 -20.74 -8.09 -17.91
N ASP A 145 -21.95 -7.60 -17.68
CA ASP A 145 -23.18 -8.21 -18.18
C ASP A 145 -23.24 -8.12 -19.72
N GLY A 146 -22.85 -6.96 -20.29
CA GLY A 146 -22.76 -6.79 -21.73
C GLY A 146 -21.77 -7.76 -22.38
N LEU A 147 -20.63 -8.02 -21.74
CA LEU A 147 -19.66 -9.02 -22.22
C LEU A 147 -20.18 -10.46 -22.09
N LEU A 148 -20.86 -10.78 -20.99
CA LEU A 148 -21.45 -12.12 -20.80
C LEU A 148 -22.53 -12.40 -21.84
N SER A 149 -23.41 -11.45 -22.09
CA SER A 149 -24.47 -11.59 -23.09
C SER A 149 -23.90 -11.67 -24.52
N ALA A 150 -22.89 -10.86 -24.85
CA ALA A 150 -22.27 -10.85 -26.17
C ALA A 150 -21.42 -12.10 -26.48
N LEU A 151 -20.70 -12.65 -25.48
CA LEU A 151 -19.78 -13.78 -25.68
C LEU A 151 -20.44 -15.14 -25.41
N LEU A 152 -21.33 -15.22 -24.43
CA LEU A 152 -21.90 -16.46 -23.93
C LEU A 152 -23.42 -16.56 -24.16
N GLY A 153 -24.08 -15.46 -24.54
CA GLY A 153 -25.53 -15.39 -24.70
C GLY A 153 -26.30 -15.57 -23.38
N ILE A 154 -25.68 -15.22 -22.25
CA ILE A 154 -26.21 -15.41 -20.90
C ILE A 154 -26.43 -14.03 -20.28
N ASP A 155 -27.62 -13.79 -19.73
CA ASP A 155 -27.87 -12.58 -18.91
C ASP A 155 -27.06 -12.66 -17.61
N GLY A 156 -26.35 -11.58 -17.29
CA GLY A 156 -25.53 -11.53 -16.09
C GLY A 156 -26.35 -11.58 -14.80
N PRO A 157 -25.81 -12.17 -13.73
CA PRO A 157 -26.51 -12.20 -12.45
C PRO A 157 -26.50 -10.81 -11.79
N ILE A 158 -27.42 -10.55 -10.89
CA ILE A 158 -27.39 -9.36 -10.03
C ILE A 158 -26.26 -9.53 -9.02
N TRP A 159 -25.06 -9.02 -9.35
CA TRP A 159 -23.81 -9.26 -8.64
C TRP A 159 -23.87 -8.95 -7.13
N PHE A 160 -24.57 -7.87 -6.76
CA PHE A 160 -24.62 -7.42 -5.35
C PHE A 160 -25.83 -7.96 -4.57
N ASN A 161 -26.77 -8.63 -5.23
CA ASN A 161 -27.92 -9.23 -4.55
C ASN A 161 -27.60 -10.61 -3.94
N ASN A 162 -26.53 -11.24 -4.39
CA ASN A 162 -26.08 -12.51 -3.85
C ASN A 162 -24.82 -12.30 -3.00
N ARG A 163 -24.84 -12.76 -1.74
CA ARG A 163 -23.73 -12.64 -0.79
C ARG A 163 -22.41 -13.17 -1.38
N TRP A 164 -22.45 -14.33 -2.01
CA TRP A 164 -21.24 -14.98 -2.53
C TRP A 164 -20.66 -14.25 -3.75
N LEU A 165 -21.53 -13.76 -4.62
CA LEU A 165 -21.13 -12.95 -5.77
C LEU A 165 -20.56 -11.61 -5.32
N GLY A 166 -21.18 -10.95 -4.33
CA GLY A 166 -20.70 -9.70 -3.78
C GLY A 166 -19.34 -9.84 -3.10
N VAL A 167 -19.15 -10.88 -2.27
CA VAL A 167 -17.85 -11.17 -1.64
C VAL A 167 -16.79 -11.53 -2.70
N GLY A 168 -17.13 -12.36 -3.68
CA GLY A 168 -16.25 -12.73 -4.77
C GLY A 168 -15.79 -11.53 -5.59
N SER A 169 -16.73 -10.68 -6.00
CA SER A 169 -16.45 -9.43 -6.73
C SER A 169 -15.51 -8.50 -5.95
N ASN A 170 -15.73 -8.39 -4.64
CA ASN A 170 -14.88 -7.59 -3.76
C ASN A 170 -13.46 -8.18 -3.66
N ILE A 171 -13.32 -9.50 -3.54
CA ILE A 171 -12.01 -10.18 -3.56
C ILE A 171 -11.29 -9.95 -4.88
N VAL A 172 -11.97 -10.02 -6.02
CA VAL A 172 -11.40 -9.77 -7.35
C VAL A 172 -10.92 -8.32 -7.46
N ALA A 173 -11.75 -7.35 -7.10
CA ALA A 173 -11.40 -5.93 -7.12
C ALA A 173 -10.20 -5.63 -6.20
N TYR A 174 -10.19 -6.20 -5.00
CA TYR A 174 -9.08 -6.09 -4.04
C TYR A 174 -7.79 -6.70 -4.59
N ALA A 175 -7.86 -7.90 -5.15
CA ALA A 175 -6.70 -8.57 -5.73
C ALA A 175 -6.14 -7.76 -6.91
N TRP A 176 -7.01 -7.34 -7.86
CA TRP A 176 -6.61 -6.51 -9.00
C TRP A 176 -5.88 -5.23 -8.57
N LYS A 177 -6.35 -4.57 -7.53
CA LYS A 177 -5.75 -3.33 -7.05
C LYS A 177 -4.41 -3.53 -6.33
N TRP A 178 -4.31 -4.54 -5.46
CA TRP A 178 -3.18 -4.68 -4.55
C TRP A 178 -2.13 -5.70 -4.99
N MET A 179 -2.47 -6.62 -5.89
CA MET A 179 -1.55 -7.63 -6.40
C MET A 179 -0.32 -7.02 -7.08
N PRO A 180 -0.43 -5.90 -7.87
CA PRO A 180 0.72 -5.29 -8.50
C PRO A 180 1.79 -4.81 -7.52
N PHE A 181 1.39 -4.22 -6.41
CA PHE A 181 2.31 -3.77 -5.37
C PHE A 181 3.14 -4.93 -4.80
N TRP A 182 2.46 -6.03 -4.43
CA TRP A 182 3.13 -7.20 -3.86
C TRP A 182 4.01 -7.92 -4.88
N THR A 183 3.57 -7.99 -6.14
CA THR A 183 4.39 -8.56 -7.22
C THR A 183 5.65 -7.72 -7.44
N ALA A 184 5.53 -6.40 -7.50
CA ALA A 184 6.67 -5.50 -7.69
C ALA A 184 7.65 -5.58 -6.51
N SER A 185 7.16 -5.55 -5.26
CA SER A 185 8.00 -5.64 -4.06
C SER A 185 8.75 -6.97 -3.97
N SER A 186 8.13 -8.08 -4.39
CA SER A 186 8.76 -9.40 -4.39
C SER A 186 9.75 -9.61 -5.54
N SER A 187 9.72 -8.77 -6.59
CA SER A 187 10.61 -8.85 -7.74
C SER A 187 11.85 -7.95 -7.62
N LEU A 188 11.93 -7.09 -6.61
CA LEU A 188 13.10 -6.25 -6.37
C LEU A 188 14.20 -7.10 -5.69
N PRO A 189 15.44 -7.11 -6.21
CA PRO A 189 16.56 -7.71 -5.51
C PRO A 189 16.84 -6.92 -4.23
N GLY A 190 16.89 -7.62 -3.09
CA GLY A 190 17.35 -7.06 -1.82
C GLY A 190 18.83 -6.69 -1.83
#